data_e282024de808dccc86d0ff2e6e39b132
#
_entry.id   e282024de808dccc86d0ff2e6e39b132
#
_cell.length_a   1.000
_cell.length_b   1.000
_cell.length_c   1.000
_cell.angle_alpha   90.00
_cell.angle_beta   90.00
_cell.angle_gamma   90.00
#
_symmetry.space_group_name_H-M   'P 1'
#
loop_
_entity.id
_entity.type
_entity.pdbx_description
1 polymer ?
#
loop_
_entity_poly.entity_id
_entity_poly.type
_entity_poly.pdbx_seq_one_letter_code
_entity_poly.pdbx_strand_id
1 'polypeptide(L)'
;LVPTGGPGRIARGLEVMRDGDAKRMFVSGVDPEVRPKEFASEFHVRAQEMTCCVTLGFLATATRSNAGEAAQWLISNDVRTVRLVTTDWHMRRAAAELRHTIPDHVAVIEDAVPSDPALGQLFLEYNKLLAALITQG
;
A
#
# COMPACT_ATOMS: atom_id res chain seq x y z
N LEU A 1 -3.35 3.96 -1.73
CA LEU A 1 -2.09 3.40 -1.32
C LEU A 1 -2.16 1.87 -1.32
N VAL A 2 -1.29 1.24 -2.10
CA VAL A 2 -1.25 -0.22 -2.24
C VAL A 2 0.17 -0.71 -1.94
N PRO A 3 0.43 -1.27 -0.74
CA PRO A 3 1.70 -1.94 -0.50
C PRO A 3 1.78 -3.23 -1.31
N THR A 4 2.93 -3.52 -1.92
CA THR A 4 3.13 -4.76 -2.66
C THR A 4 3.25 -5.97 -1.73
N GLY A 5 3.20 -7.17 -2.28
CA GLY A 5 3.51 -8.40 -1.57
C GLY A 5 2.34 -9.34 -1.34
N GLY A 6 1.17 -9.10 -1.89
CA GLY A 6 0.05 -10.01 -1.77
C GLY A 6 -0.86 -9.99 -2.99
N PRO A 7 -1.57 -11.09 -3.27
CA PRO A 7 -2.44 -11.17 -4.44
C PRO A 7 -3.66 -10.26 -4.31
N GLY A 8 -4.13 -9.77 -5.45
CA GLY A 8 -5.36 -9.00 -5.55
C GLY A 8 -5.28 -7.54 -5.13
N ARG A 9 -4.20 -7.12 -4.50
CA ARG A 9 -4.07 -5.73 -4.00
C ARG A 9 -4.02 -4.71 -5.12
N ILE A 10 -3.18 -4.95 -6.13
CA ILE A 10 -3.05 -4.03 -7.26
C ILE A 10 -4.35 -3.94 -8.04
N ALA A 11 -4.97 -5.09 -8.32
CA ALA A 11 -6.26 -5.12 -9.03
C ALA A 11 -7.33 -4.33 -8.27
N ARG A 12 -7.40 -4.46 -6.96
CA ARG A 12 -8.35 -3.71 -6.14
C ARG A 12 -8.05 -2.21 -6.17
N GLY A 13 -6.79 -1.82 -6.07
CA GLY A 13 -6.40 -0.42 -6.16
C GLY A 13 -6.78 0.20 -7.49
N LEU A 14 -6.56 -0.51 -8.58
CA LEU A 14 -6.97 -0.06 -9.92
C LEU A 14 -8.49 0.07 -10.04
N GLU A 15 -9.23 -0.89 -9.48
CA GLU A 15 -10.70 -0.84 -9.46
C GLU A 15 -11.20 0.41 -8.75
N VAL A 16 -10.66 0.69 -7.55
CA VAL A 16 -11.02 1.89 -6.77
C VAL A 16 -10.76 3.16 -7.57
N MET A 17 -9.59 3.25 -8.21
CA MET A 17 -9.22 4.41 -8.99
C MET A 17 -10.14 4.57 -10.23
N ARG A 18 -10.41 3.47 -10.94
CA ARG A 18 -11.26 3.49 -12.13
C ARG A 18 -12.72 3.78 -11.81
N ASP A 19 -13.18 3.42 -10.62
CA ASP A 19 -14.54 3.73 -10.15
C ASP A 19 -14.67 5.18 -9.69
N GLY A 20 -13.58 5.93 -9.64
CA GLY A 20 -13.60 7.33 -9.24
C GLY A 20 -13.51 7.55 -7.72
N ASP A 21 -13.32 6.50 -6.94
CA ASP A 21 -13.21 6.61 -5.48
C ASP A 21 -11.82 7.10 -5.02
N ALA A 22 -10.86 7.10 -5.91
CA ALA A 22 -9.54 7.68 -5.69
C ALA A 22 -9.03 8.33 -6.97
N LYS A 23 -8.30 9.44 -6.83
CA LYS A 23 -7.75 10.18 -7.97
C LYS A 23 -6.38 9.67 -8.38
N ARG A 24 -5.61 9.19 -7.41
CA ARG A 24 -4.23 8.74 -7.61
C ARG A 24 -4.02 7.42 -6.89
N MET A 25 -3.07 6.64 -7.39
CA MET A 25 -2.68 5.37 -6.80
C MET A 25 -1.17 5.38 -6.59
N PHE A 26 -0.75 5.13 -5.36
CA PHE A 26 0.65 4.95 -5.03
C PHE A 26 0.89 3.48 -4.65
N VAL A 27 1.81 2.84 -5.36
CA VAL A 27 2.19 1.45 -5.10
C VAL A 27 3.53 1.46 -4.40
N SER A 28 3.56 1.09 -3.13
CA SER A 28 4.79 1.10 -2.34
C SER A 28 5.49 -0.25 -2.36
N GLY A 29 6.81 -0.23 -2.21
CA GLY A 29 7.61 -1.45 -2.11
C GLY A 29 7.80 -2.19 -3.42
N VAL A 30 7.76 -1.50 -4.55
CA VAL A 30 8.02 -2.11 -5.85
C VAL A 30 9.52 -2.41 -5.96
N ASP A 31 9.84 -3.61 -6.45
CA ASP A 31 11.23 -3.99 -6.69
C ASP A 31 11.90 -2.98 -7.63
N PRO A 32 13.08 -2.45 -7.28
CA PRO A 32 13.77 -1.45 -8.12
C PRO A 32 14.07 -1.92 -9.54
N GLU A 33 14.10 -3.22 -9.79
CA GLU A 33 14.33 -3.77 -11.13
C GLU A 33 13.08 -3.77 -12.02
N VAL A 34 11.90 -3.56 -11.43
CA VAL A 34 10.65 -3.53 -12.19
C VAL A 34 10.53 -2.18 -12.91
N ARG A 35 10.37 -2.25 -14.23
CA ARG A 35 10.15 -1.06 -15.04
C ARG A 35 8.67 -0.70 -15.08
N PRO A 36 8.32 0.59 -15.20
CA PRO A 36 6.91 0.98 -15.30
C PRO A 36 6.14 0.27 -16.41
N LYS A 37 6.79 0.03 -17.56
CA LYS A 37 6.17 -0.69 -18.68
C LYS A 37 5.86 -2.13 -18.32
N GLU A 38 6.74 -2.79 -17.57
CA GLU A 38 6.52 -4.17 -17.13
C GLU A 38 5.35 -4.24 -16.14
N PHE A 39 5.29 -3.30 -15.19
CA PHE A 39 4.17 -3.20 -14.26
C PHE A 39 2.85 -2.99 -15.03
N ALA A 40 2.83 -2.04 -15.96
CA ALA A 40 1.64 -1.74 -16.74
C ALA A 40 1.17 -2.95 -17.56
N SER A 41 2.11 -3.68 -18.14
CA SER A 41 1.78 -4.89 -18.91
C SER A 41 1.20 -5.98 -18.02
N GLU A 42 1.82 -6.24 -16.87
CA GLU A 42 1.38 -7.30 -15.97
C GLU A 42 -0.01 -7.04 -15.39
N PHE A 43 -0.30 -5.81 -15.01
CA PHE A 43 -1.56 -5.44 -14.35
C PHE A 43 -2.57 -4.79 -15.29
N HIS A 44 -2.30 -4.77 -16.59
CA HIS A 44 -3.21 -4.20 -17.61
C HIS A 44 -3.55 -2.74 -17.34
N VAL A 45 -2.52 -1.94 -17.04
CA VAL A 45 -2.64 -0.50 -16.81
C VAL A 45 -2.38 0.23 -18.13
N ARG A 46 -3.30 1.11 -18.51
CA ARG A 46 -3.14 1.89 -19.73
C ARG A 46 -2.04 2.94 -19.57
N ALA A 47 -1.40 3.32 -20.68
CA ALA A 47 -0.33 4.31 -20.66
C ALA A 47 -0.80 5.64 -20.05
N GLN A 48 -2.02 6.05 -20.35
CA GLN A 48 -2.61 7.28 -19.78
C GLN A 48 -2.75 7.19 -18.26
N GLU A 49 -3.15 6.02 -17.74
CA GLU A 49 -3.28 5.79 -16.31
C GLU A 49 -1.93 5.85 -15.61
N MET A 50 -0.90 5.26 -16.22
CA MET A 50 0.46 5.34 -15.68
C MET A 50 0.96 6.78 -15.64
N THR A 51 0.66 7.57 -16.67
CA THR A 51 1.13 8.95 -16.77
C THR A 51 0.41 9.88 -15.78
N CYS A 52 -0.93 9.76 -15.65
CA CYS A 52 -1.70 10.68 -14.83
C CYS A 52 -1.72 10.32 -13.35
N CYS A 53 -1.77 9.03 -13.06
CA CYS A 53 -2.45 8.65 -11.82
C CYS A 53 -1.75 7.58 -11.00
N VAL A 54 -0.90 6.75 -11.60
CA VAL A 54 -0.22 5.65 -10.92
C VAL A 54 1.24 5.99 -10.71
N THR A 55 1.67 5.98 -9.45
CA THR A 55 3.07 6.20 -9.07
C THR A 55 3.62 4.95 -8.41
N LEU A 56 4.79 4.51 -8.86
CA LEU A 56 5.48 3.36 -8.28
C LEU A 56 6.54 3.84 -7.32
N GLY A 57 6.52 3.31 -6.09
CA GLY A 57 7.50 3.62 -5.06
C GLY A 57 8.53 2.51 -4.94
N PHE A 58 9.80 2.85 -5.15
CA PHE A 58 10.91 1.90 -5.15
C PHE A 58 11.83 2.06 -3.93
N LEU A 59 11.47 2.93 -3.00
CA LEU A 59 12.34 3.30 -1.89
C LEU A 59 12.23 2.38 -0.67
N ALA A 60 11.23 1.51 -0.63
CA ALA A 60 11.08 0.57 0.47
C ALA A 60 12.20 -0.45 0.44
N THR A 61 13.00 -0.51 1.51
CA THR A 61 14.14 -1.40 1.66
C THR A 61 14.14 -1.99 3.07
N ALA A 62 15.16 -2.77 3.40
CA ALA A 62 15.33 -3.29 4.76
C ALA A 62 15.44 -2.18 5.82
N THR A 63 15.90 -0.98 5.43
CA THR A 63 16.08 0.16 6.33
C THR A 63 14.94 1.18 6.24
N ARG A 64 14.08 1.06 5.24
CA ARG A 64 12.94 1.96 5.05
C ARG A 64 11.69 1.14 4.81
N SER A 65 10.71 1.29 5.67
CA SER A 65 9.44 0.56 5.58
C SER A 65 8.53 1.12 4.47
N ASN A 66 7.55 0.31 4.06
CA ASN A 66 6.49 0.74 3.15
C ASN A 66 5.72 1.93 3.71
N ALA A 67 5.49 1.96 5.03
CA ALA A 67 4.79 3.05 5.68
C ALA A 67 5.58 4.36 5.59
N GLY A 68 6.90 4.32 5.79
CA GLY A 68 7.76 5.50 5.66
C GLY A 68 7.78 6.05 4.25
N GLU A 69 7.89 5.19 3.25
CA GLU A 69 7.83 5.58 1.84
C GLU A 69 6.48 6.21 1.50
N ALA A 70 5.39 5.58 1.94
CA ALA A 70 4.04 6.07 1.72
C ALA A 70 3.81 7.43 2.38
N ALA A 71 4.24 7.59 3.63
CA ALA A 71 4.11 8.85 4.37
C ALA A 71 4.80 10.00 3.62
N GLN A 72 5.99 9.76 3.12
CA GLN A 72 6.73 10.76 2.36
C GLN A 72 5.97 11.19 1.10
N TRP A 73 5.41 10.24 0.37
CA TRP A 73 4.63 10.53 -0.82
C TRP A 73 3.34 11.29 -0.48
N LEU A 74 2.63 10.87 0.56
CA LEU A 74 1.39 11.52 1.00
C LEU A 74 1.62 12.97 1.40
N ILE A 75 2.68 13.23 2.13
CA ILE A 75 3.03 14.60 2.56
C ILE A 75 3.42 15.46 1.35
N SER A 76 4.26 14.92 0.46
CA SER A 76 4.72 15.65 -0.73
C SER A 76 3.59 15.99 -1.70
N ASN A 77 2.53 15.21 -1.71
CA ASN A 77 1.38 15.41 -2.60
C ASN A 77 0.17 16.03 -1.90
N ASP A 78 0.35 16.49 -0.66
CA ASP A 78 -0.70 17.15 0.14
C ASP A 78 -1.99 16.33 0.21
N VAL A 79 -1.85 15.03 0.44
CA VAL A 79 -2.97 14.10 0.54
C VAL A 79 -3.63 14.24 1.89
N ARG A 80 -4.97 14.39 1.93
CA ARG A 80 -5.75 14.52 3.16
C ARG A 80 -6.49 13.25 3.53
N THR A 81 -6.80 12.42 2.54
CA THR A 81 -7.48 11.14 2.76
C THR A 81 -6.76 10.09 1.94
N VAL A 82 -6.34 9.01 2.59
CA VAL A 82 -5.67 7.90 1.94
C VAL A 82 -6.51 6.63 2.14
N ARG A 83 -6.76 5.93 1.03
CA ARG A 83 -7.37 4.61 1.08
C ARG A 83 -6.25 3.58 1.03
N LEU A 84 -6.13 2.81 2.10
CA LEU A 84 -5.13 1.76 2.21
C LEU A 84 -5.73 0.45 1.73
N VAL A 85 -5.17 -0.12 0.66
CA VAL A 85 -5.63 -1.37 0.07
C VAL A 85 -4.58 -2.45 0.34
N THR A 86 -4.93 -3.43 1.15
CA THR A 86 -4.07 -4.59 1.42
C THR A 86 -4.97 -5.77 1.81
N THR A 87 -4.37 -6.93 1.99
CA THR A 87 -5.12 -8.13 2.37
C THR A 87 -5.70 -8.01 3.79
N ASP A 88 -6.84 -8.65 4.04
CA ASP A 88 -7.57 -8.57 5.30
C ASP A 88 -6.72 -8.96 6.51
N TRP A 89 -5.97 -10.06 6.41
CA TRP A 89 -5.13 -10.54 7.51
C TRP A 89 -3.90 -9.66 7.76
N HIS A 90 -3.53 -8.80 6.81
CA HIS A 90 -2.39 -7.89 6.91
C HIS A 90 -2.81 -6.46 7.30
N MET A 91 -4.10 -6.15 7.17
CA MET A 91 -4.61 -4.78 7.29
C MET A 91 -4.30 -4.13 8.64
N ARG A 92 -4.47 -4.85 9.73
CA ARG A 92 -4.26 -4.27 11.07
C ARG A 92 -2.83 -3.78 11.25
N ARG A 93 -1.86 -4.59 10.84
CA ARG A 93 -0.45 -4.20 10.94
C ARG A 93 -0.12 -3.03 10.00
N ALA A 94 -0.56 -3.11 8.76
CA ALA A 94 -0.28 -2.07 7.76
C ALA A 94 -0.91 -0.73 8.17
N ALA A 95 -2.15 -0.74 8.64
CA ALA A 95 -2.84 0.46 9.08
C ALA A 95 -2.19 1.07 10.33
N ALA A 96 -1.78 0.24 11.28
CA ALA A 96 -1.11 0.70 12.50
C ALA A 96 0.22 1.38 12.16
N GLU A 97 1.03 0.77 11.30
CA GLU A 97 2.30 1.34 10.86
C GLU A 97 2.09 2.66 10.11
N LEU A 98 1.10 2.71 9.22
CA LEU A 98 0.80 3.91 8.46
C LEU A 98 0.35 5.06 9.36
N ARG A 99 -0.61 4.81 10.26
CA ARG A 99 -1.11 5.84 11.17
C ARG A 99 -0.04 6.38 12.11
N HIS A 100 0.93 5.55 12.43
CA HIS A 100 2.06 5.98 13.26
C HIS A 100 3.01 6.94 12.51
N THR A 101 3.07 6.85 11.20
CA THR A 101 4.06 7.55 10.37
C THR A 101 3.52 8.82 9.72
N ILE A 102 2.20 8.91 9.50
CA ILE A 102 1.58 10.05 8.81
C ILE A 102 1.07 11.09 9.79
N PRO A 103 0.88 12.35 9.35
CA PRO A 103 0.29 13.39 10.21
C PRO A 103 -1.15 13.04 10.62
N ASP A 104 -1.55 13.51 11.80
CA ASP A 104 -2.88 13.22 12.36
C ASP A 104 -4.04 13.73 11.50
N HIS A 105 -3.80 14.75 10.69
CA HIS A 105 -4.85 15.31 9.83
C HIS A 105 -5.16 14.47 8.60
N VAL A 106 -4.35 13.45 8.32
CA VAL A 106 -4.59 12.54 7.19
C VAL A 106 -5.50 11.42 7.65
N ALA A 107 -6.68 11.32 7.03
CA ALA A 107 -7.63 10.26 7.31
C ALA A 107 -7.26 8.98 6.55
N VAL A 108 -7.37 7.83 7.21
CA VAL A 108 -7.07 6.53 6.62
C VAL A 108 -8.37 5.74 6.47
N ILE A 109 -8.67 5.32 5.25
CA ILE A 109 -9.79 4.42 4.95
C ILE A 109 -9.19 3.03 4.69
N GLU A 110 -9.62 2.03 5.46
CA GLU A 110 -9.15 0.66 5.31
C GLU A 110 -10.02 -0.07 4.29
N ASP A 111 -9.38 -0.55 3.22
CA ASP A 111 -10.06 -1.29 2.14
C ASP A 111 -9.39 -2.67 2.03
N ALA A 112 -9.93 -3.63 2.78
CA ALA A 112 -9.32 -4.95 2.89
C ALA A 112 -9.72 -5.84 1.72
N VAL A 113 -8.70 -6.46 1.10
CA VAL A 113 -8.90 -7.47 0.06
C VAL A 113 -9.06 -8.82 0.75
N PRO A 114 -10.17 -9.53 0.52
CA PRO A 114 -10.33 -10.86 1.08
C PRO A 114 -9.19 -11.79 0.64
N SER A 115 -8.67 -12.55 1.58
CA SER A 115 -7.65 -13.56 1.31
C SER A 115 -7.88 -14.75 2.25
N ASP A 116 -7.31 -15.88 1.87
CA ASP A 116 -7.39 -17.12 2.64
C ASP A 116 -5.98 -17.62 2.92
N PRO A 117 -5.22 -16.90 3.76
CA PRO A 117 -3.83 -17.26 4.02
C PRO A 117 -3.74 -18.55 4.84
N ALA A 118 -2.63 -19.28 4.68
CA ALA A 118 -2.35 -20.42 5.53
C ALA A 118 -2.27 -20.00 7.00
N LEU A 119 -2.70 -20.90 7.90
CA LEU A 119 -2.74 -20.63 9.34
C LEU A 119 -1.38 -20.17 9.88
N GLY A 120 -0.29 -20.77 9.39
CA GLY A 120 1.06 -20.38 9.80
C GLY A 120 1.40 -18.95 9.42
N GLN A 121 0.93 -18.50 8.26
CA GLN A 121 1.11 -17.10 7.82
C GLN A 121 0.31 -16.15 8.69
N LEU A 122 -0.92 -16.49 9.06
CA LEU A 122 -1.73 -15.70 9.97
C LEU A 122 -1.05 -15.54 11.33
N PHE A 123 -0.54 -16.62 11.87
CA PHE A 123 0.17 -16.61 13.14
C PHE A 123 1.41 -15.71 13.09
N LEU A 124 2.18 -15.83 12.01
CA LEU A 124 3.39 -15.03 11.81
C LEU A 124 3.05 -13.54 11.68
N GLU A 125 2.01 -13.20 10.94
CA GLU A 125 1.57 -11.82 10.77
C GLU A 125 1.05 -11.23 12.07
N TYR A 126 0.35 -12.02 12.87
CA TYR A 126 -0.11 -11.60 14.19
C TYR A 126 1.07 -11.22 15.09
N ASN A 127 2.13 -12.03 15.08
CA ASN A 127 3.34 -11.74 15.85
C ASN A 127 4.04 -10.47 15.37
N LYS A 128 4.06 -10.21 14.07
CA LYS A 128 4.61 -8.98 13.50
C LYS A 128 3.81 -7.76 13.95
N LEU A 129 2.49 -7.88 14.02
CA LEU A 129 1.63 -6.81 14.52
C LEU A 129 1.95 -6.48 15.97
N LEU A 130 2.09 -7.48 16.82
CA LEU A 130 2.45 -7.28 18.21
C LEU A 130 3.80 -6.57 18.35
N ALA A 131 4.80 -7.01 17.57
CA ALA A 131 6.12 -6.38 17.58
C ALA A 131 6.05 -4.92 17.13
N ALA A 132 5.29 -4.62 16.07
CA ALA A 132 5.13 -3.27 15.57
C ALA A 132 4.47 -2.36 16.60
N LEU A 133 3.42 -2.83 17.27
CA LEU A 133 2.73 -2.05 18.31
C LEU A 133 3.61 -1.78 19.52
N ILE A 134 4.44 -2.74 19.91
CA ILE A 134 5.38 -2.57 21.03
C ILE A 134 6.48 -1.57 20.68
N THR A 135 7.06 -1.67 19.48
CA THR A 135 8.18 -0.80 19.07
C THR A 135 7.74 0.62 18.75
N GLN A 136 6.51 0.82 18.31
CA GLN A 136 5.96 2.12 17.96
C GLN A 136 5.24 2.80 19.12
N GLY A 137 4.77 1.99 20.05
CA GLY A 137 4.05 2.50 21.20
C GLY A 137 4.95 3.07 22.25
#